data_b649c3afa5611031b3c812192d352c3c
#
_entry.id   b649c3afa5611031b3c812192d352c3c
#
_cell.length_a   1.000
_cell.length_b   1.000
_cell.length_c   1.000
_cell.angle_alpha   90.00
_cell.angle_beta   90.00
_cell.angle_gamma   90.00
#
_symmetry.space_group_name_H-M   'P 1'
#
loop_
_entity.id
_entity.type
_entity.pdbx_description
1 polymer ?
#
loop_
_entity_poly.entity_id
_entity_poly.type
_entity_poly.pdbx_seq_one_letter_code
_entity_poly.pdbx_strand_id
1 'polypeptide(L)'
;MKKQAVTISEKTGQYISTIDAAKLCGVSTFSIQRWFDDGILTGAKLPGGKRKISADSLKRFMQEHGLLPAEGANVDTRRVLIVDKDARTLDTIKEYLAGTGKFLIQTASNGLDAGLAAAKFKPDVVILNVGIEDVPAASLIQRVHQSPVTRHARLVAIANRGTTEDARDAAKSGANAFLTKPLDQKALSRAAKA
;
A
#
# COMPACT_ATOMS: atom_id res chain seq x y z
N MET A 1 2.63 11.48 -30.93
CA MET A 1 1.69 12.04 -29.95
C MET A 1 2.49 12.60 -28.78
N LYS A 2 2.53 13.91 -28.60
CA LYS A 2 3.25 14.57 -27.48
C LYS A 2 2.55 14.25 -26.17
N LYS A 3 3.24 13.56 -25.25
CA LYS A 3 2.78 13.40 -23.86
C LYS A 3 2.81 14.79 -23.21
N GLN A 4 1.63 15.36 -22.92
CA GLN A 4 1.54 16.58 -22.13
C GLN A 4 2.05 16.28 -20.72
N ALA A 5 3.04 17.06 -20.28
CA ALA A 5 3.49 17.03 -18.90
C ALA A 5 2.35 17.50 -17.99
N VAL A 6 2.03 16.71 -16.96
CA VAL A 6 1.01 17.08 -15.96
C VAL A 6 1.67 18.07 -15.00
N THR A 7 1.22 19.31 -15.03
CA THR A 7 1.70 20.40 -14.16
C THR A 7 0.55 20.91 -13.31
N ILE A 8 0.79 21.15 -12.03
CA ILE A 8 -0.16 21.83 -11.16
C ILE A 8 -0.15 23.31 -11.58
N SER A 9 -1.20 23.75 -12.25
CA SER A 9 -1.38 25.18 -12.59
C SER A 9 -1.58 25.99 -11.31
N GLU A 10 -1.06 27.22 -11.26
CA GLU A 10 -1.17 28.14 -10.12
C GLU A 10 -2.57 28.71 -9.87
N LYS A 11 -3.60 28.19 -10.56
CA LYS A 11 -4.98 28.62 -10.35
C LYS A 11 -5.56 27.97 -9.08
N THR A 12 -5.75 28.78 -8.05
CA THR A 12 -6.48 28.43 -6.83
C THR A 12 -7.85 27.83 -7.16
N GLY A 13 -8.17 26.67 -6.57
CA GLY A 13 -9.48 26.01 -6.77
C GLY A 13 -9.53 24.96 -7.89
N GLN A 14 -8.41 24.60 -8.51
CA GLN A 14 -8.41 23.58 -9.56
C GLN A 14 -8.44 22.16 -8.98
N TYR A 15 -9.27 21.31 -9.59
CA TYR A 15 -9.35 19.88 -9.28
C TYR A 15 -8.62 19.06 -10.34
N ILE A 16 -7.85 18.07 -9.91
CA ILE A 16 -7.14 17.11 -10.77
C ILE A 16 -7.69 15.70 -10.60
N SER A 17 -7.47 14.84 -11.58
CA SER A 17 -7.88 13.45 -11.47
C SER A 17 -6.99 12.68 -10.48
N THR A 18 -7.50 11.57 -9.91
CA THR A 18 -6.68 10.67 -9.07
C THR A 18 -5.50 10.10 -9.84
N ILE A 19 -5.61 9.91 -11.16
CA ILE A 19 -4.54 9.44 -12.03
C ILE A 19 -3.43 10.48 -12.12
N ASP A 20 -3.78 11.76 -12.36
CA ASP A 20 -2.80 12.83 -12.46
C ASP A 20 -2.15 13.13 -11.11
N ALA A 21 -2.93 13.10 -10.03
CA ALA A 21 -2.41 13.22 -8.67
C ALA A 21 -1.40 12.11 -8.35
N ALA A 22 -1.69 10.87 -8.74
CA ALA A 22 -0.81 9.73 -8.56
C ALA A 22 0.53 9.90 -9.33
N LYS A 23 0.46 10.37 -10.57
CA LYS A 23 1.66 10.68 -11.38
C LYS A 23 2.51 11.76 -10.72
N LEU A 24 1.88 12.84 -10.24
CA LEU A 24 2.59 13.93 -9.57
C LEU A 24 3.30 13.48 -8.29
N CYS A 25 2.66 12.64 -7.50
CA CYS A 25 3.23 12.11 -6.24
C CYS A 25 4.17 10.91 -6.45
N GLY A 26 4.22 10.31 -7.63
CA GLY A 26 4.97 9.07 -7.85
C GLY A 26 4.41 7.87 -7.07
N VAL A 27 3.08 7.82 -6.90
CA VAL A 27 2.37 6.78 -6.14
C VAL A 27 1.30 6.13 -7.01
N SER A 28 0.67 5.05 -6.50
CA SER A 28 -0.46 4.43 -7.19
C SER A 28 -1.73 5.28 -7.08
N THR A 29 -2.67 5.10 -8.01
CA THR A 29 -4.02 5.71 -7.90
C THR A 29 -4.75 5.24 -6.66
N PHE A 30 -4.48 4.02 -6.21
CA PHE A 30 -5.03 3.46 -4.99
C PHE A 30 -4.59 4.26 -3.74
N SER A 31 -3.31 4.65 -3.65
CA SER A 31 -2.82 5.51 -2.57
C SER A 31 -3.56 6.84 -2.53
N ILE A 32 -3.73 7.48 -3.68
CA ILE A 32 -4.45 8.76 -3.77
C ILE A 32 -5.92 8.63 -3.35
N GLN A 33 -6.60 7.56 -3.81
CA GLN A 33 -8.00 7.31 -3.45
C GLN A 33 -8.15 7.10 -1.94
N ARG A 34 -7.25 6.31 -1.37
CA ARG A 34 -7.22 6.03 0.06
C ARG A 34 -6.95 7.30 0.87
N TRP A 35 -5.95 8.09 0.51
CA TRP A 35 -5.66 9.36 1.18
C TRP A 35 -6.81 10.35 1.11
N PHE A 36 -7.59 10.31 0.03
CA PHE A 36 -8.82 11.08 -0.09
C PHE A 36 -9.92 10.55 0.84
N ASP A 37 -10.14 9.22 0.88
CA ASP A 37 -11.15 8.60 1.72
C ASP A 37 -10.82 8.74 3.23
N ASP A 38 -9.53 8.73 3.57
CA ASP A 38 -9.01 8.96 4.94
C ASP A 38 -9.00 10.46 5.33
N GLY A 39 -9.40 11.36 4.42
CA GLY A 39 -9.43 12.82 4.67
C GLY A 39 -8.07 13.51 4.66
N ILE A 40 -6.98 12.81 4.29
CA ILE A 40 -5.63 13.37 4.18
C ILE A 40 -5.54 14.30 2.98
N LEU A 41 -6.15 13.92 1.86
CA LEU A 41 -6.34 14.78 0.70
C LEU A 41 -7.80 15.24 0.63
N THR A 42 -7.99 16.52 0.33
CA THR A 42 -9.35 17.08 0.12
C THR A 42 -9.67 17.20 -1.35
N GLY A 43 -10.97 17.29 -1.66
CA GLY A 43 -11.45 17.40 -3.04
C GLY A 43 -12.95 17.20 -3.16
N ALA A 44 -13.40 16.66 -4.28
CA ALA A 44 -14.80 16.38 -4.55
C ALA A 44 -15.01 14.91 -4.96
N LYS A 45 -16.09 14.31 -4.46
CA LYS A 45 -16.59 13.01 -4.92
C LYS A 45 -17.76 13.25 -5.88
N LEU A 46 -17.57 12.85 -7.13
CA LEU A 46 -18.59 13.03 -8.17
C LEU A 46 -19.63 11.91 -8.16
N PRO A 47 -20.81 12.13 -8.72
CA PRO A 47 -21.77 11.07 -9.00
C PRO A 47 -21.09 9.94 -9.80
N GLY A 48 -21.35 8.66 -9.40
CA GLY A 48 -20.62 7.50 -9.95
C GLY A 48 -19.29 7.19 -9.27
N GLY A 49 -18.98 7.83 -8.11
CA GLY A 49 -17.87 7.47 -7.23
C GLY A 49 -16.49 7.98 -7.65
N LYS A 50 -16.39 8.70 -8.77
CA LYS A 50 -15.12 9.31 -9.22
C LYS A 50 -14.68 10.41 -8.26
N ARG A 51 -13.39 10.38 -7.87
CA ARG A 51 -12.80 11.39 -6.99
C ARG A 51 -12.03 12.42 -7.80
N LYS A 52 -12.12 13.66 -7.40
CA LYS A 52 -11.32 14.79 -7.89
C LYS A 52 -10.55 15.38 -6.72
N ILE A 53 -9.25 15.51 -6.85
CA ILE A 53 -8.35 15.97 -5.79
C ILE A 53 -8.14 17.48 -5.93
N SER A 54 -8.24 18.21 -4.83
CA SER A 54 -7.88 19.63 -4.81
C SER A 54 -6.39 19.80 -5.07
N ALA A 55 -6.03 20.61 -6.07
CA ALA A 55 -4.64 20.88 -6.41
C ALA A 55 -3.87 21.50 -5.23
N ASP A 56 -4.51 22.39 -4.47
CA ASP A 56 -3.90 23.03 -3.29
C ASP A 56 -3.65 22.02 -2.15
N SER A 57 -4.60 21.11 -1.93
CA SER A 57 -4.42 20.04 -0.93
C SER A 57 -3.28 19.12 -1.33
N LEU A 58 -3.19 18.73 -2.61
CA LEU A 58 -2.11 17.90 -3.10
C LEU A 58 -0.76 18.59 -3.00
N LYS A 59 -0.68 19.89 -3.36
CA LYS A 59 0.56 20.67 -3.30
C LYS A 59 1.10 20.75 -1.87
N ARG A 60 0.24 21.05 -0.88
CA ARG A 60 0.60 21.06 0.54
C ARG A 60 1.11 19.69 0.99
N PHE A 61 0.35 18.64 0.68
CA PHE A 61 0.72 17.27 1.00
C PHE A 61 2.09 16.89 0.42
N MET A 62 2.35 17.22 -0.84
CA MET A 62 3.63 16.96 -1.49
C MET A 62 4.78 17.71 -0.81
N GLN A 63 4.57 18.96 -0.41
CA GLN A 63 5.56 19.76 0.31
C GLN A 63 5.87 19.19 1.70
N GLU A 64 4.84 18.86 2.47
CA GLU A 64 4.97 18.30 3.83
C GLU A 64 5.67 16.93 3.85
N HIS A 65 5.51 16.13 2.77
CA HIS A 65 6.04 14.77 2.69
C HIS A 65 7.25 14.63 1.75
N GLY A 66 7.79 15.73 1.24
CA GLY A 66 8.95 15.73 0.33
C GLY A 66 8.74 14.89 -0.92
N LEU A 67 7.51 14.86 -1.45
CA LEU A 67 7.17 14.10 -2.66
C LEU A 67 7.52 14.93 -3.90
N LEU A 68 8.47 14.44 -4.69
CA LEU A 68 8.77 15.02 -6.00
C LEU A 68 8.00 14.25 -7.08
N PRO A 69 7.60 14.90 -8.19
CA PRO A 69 7.03 14.22 -9.33
C PRO A 69 7.98 13.13 -9.81
N ALA A 70 7.52 11.88 -9.84
CA ALA A 70 8.34 10.78 -10.36
C ALA A 70 8.14 10.67 -11.87
N GLU A 71 9.21 10.77 -12.63
CA GLU A 71 9.19 10.45 -14.06
C GLU A 71 8.94 8.96 -14.26
N GLY A 72 7.89 8.63 -15.03
CA GLY A 72 7.61 7.26 -15.46
C GLY A 72 6.87 6.35 -14.47
N ALA A 73 6.34 6.86 -13.37
CA ALA A 73 5.57 6.03 -12.44
C ALA A 73 4.33 5.41 -13.12
N ASN A 74 4.23 4.08 -13.09
CA ASN A 74 3.03 3.38 -13.53
C ASN A 74 1.99 3.44 -12.41
N VAL A 75 1.02 4.33 -12.56
CA VAL A 75 0.00 4.63 -11.54
C VAL A 75 -1.02 3.52 -11.29
N ASP A 76 -1.03 2.50 -12.16
CA ASP A 76 -1.93 1.34 -12.01
C ASP A 76 -1.26 0.16 -11.28
N THR A 77 0.03 0.29 -10.92
CA THR A 77 0.79 -0.76 -10.24
C THR A 77 0.84 -0.51 -8.74
N ARG A 78 0.33 -1.45 -7.95
CA ARG A 78 0.42 -1.40 -6.49
C ARG A 78 1.80 -1.85 -6.02
N ARG A 79 2.31 -1.18 -5.00
CA ARG A 79 3.57 -1.52 -4.35
C ARG A 79 3.30 -2.48 -3.19
N VAL A 80 3.87 -3.65 -3.24
CA VAL A 80 3.70 -4.71 -2.24
C VAL A 80 5.03 -4.95 -1.54
N LEU A 81 5.08 -4.74 -0.23
CA LEU A 81 6.19 -5.14 0.62
C LEU A 81 5.86 -6.47 1.27
N ILE A 82 6.71 -7.48 1.05
CA ILE A 82 6.56 -8.81 1.64
C ILE A 82 7.62 -8.97 2.73
N VAL A 83 7.20 -9.36 3.93
CA VAL A 83 8.07 -9.53 5.09
C VAL A 83 7.95 -10.95 5.61
N ASP A 84 8.97 -11.76 5.38
CA ASP A 84 9.09 -13.15 5.87
C ASP A 84 10.55 -13.55 5.98
N LYS A 85 10.95 -14.28 7.03
CA LYS A 85 12.32 -14.81 7.18
C LYS A 85 12.60 -15.99 6.25
N ASP A 86 11.58 -16.67 5.77
CA ASP A 86 11.70 -17.83 4.89
C ASP A 86 11.76 -17.40 3.42
N ALA A 87 12.95 -17.56 2.81
CA ALA A 87 13.18 -17.21 1.40
C ALA A 87 12.22 -17.93 0.44
N ARG A 88 11.87 -19.19 0.71
CA ARG A 88 10.94 -19.96 -0.12
C ARG A 88 9.55 -19.34 -0.12
N THR A 89 9.10 -18.88 1.04
CA THR A 89 7.82 -18.16 1.15
C THR A 89 7.86 -16.85 0.37
N LEU A 90 8.96 -16.08 0.48
CA LEU A 90 9.13 -14.84 -0.27
C LEU A 90 9.05 -15.09 -1.78
N ASP A 91 9.72 -16.11 -2.29
CA ASP A 91 9.73 -16.44 -3.71
C ASP A 91 8.36 -16.95 -4.17
N THR A 92 7.69 -17.81 -3.41
CA THR A 92 6.33 -18.27 -3.70
C THR A 92 5.35 -17.10 -3.82
N ILE A 93 5.40 -16.15 -2.87
CA ILE A 93 4.51 -14.97 -2.91
C ILE A 93 4.83 -14.08 -4.12
N LYS A 94 6.12 -13.87 -4.44
CA LYS A 94 6.54 -13.14 -5.64
C LYS A 94 5.96 -13.76 -6.91
N GLU A 95 6.14 -15.08 -7.07
CA GLU A 95 5.63 -15.81 -8.23
C GLU A 95 4.11 -15.68 -8.37
N TYR A 96 3.37 -15.84 -7.27
CA TYR A 96 1.91 -15.72 -7.25
C TYR A 96 1.42 -14.33 -7.65
N LEU A 97 2.14 -13.27 -7.29
CA LEU A 97 1.76 -11.91 -7.59
C LEU A 97 2.30 -11.42 -8.95
N ALA A 98 3.50 -11.86 -9.36
CA ALA A 98 4.14 -11.45 -10.62
C ALA A 98 3.29 -11.76 -11.85
N GLY A 99 2.63 -12.92 -11.89
CA GLY A 99 1.76 -13.34 -12.99
C GLY A 99 0.55 -12.43 -13.23
N THR A 100 0.28 -11.48 -12.33
CA THR A 100 -0.84 -10.55 -12.47
C THR A 100 -0.49 -9.24 -13.18
N GLY A 101 0.81 -8.94 -13.35
CA GLY A 101 1.32 -7.70 -14.00
C GLY A 101 0.98 -6.38 -13.30
N LYS A 102 0.36 -6.43 -12.12
CA LYS A 102 -0.22 -5.26 -11.41
C LYS A 102 0.50 -4.90 -10.11
N PHE A 103 1.61 -5.58 -9.81
CA PHE A 103 2.33 -5.38 -8.56
C PHE A 103 3.81 -5.06 -8.80
N LEU A 104 4.32 -4.06 -8.09
CA LEU A 104 5.73 -3.85 -7.88
C LEU A 104 6.07 -4.41 -6.51
N ILE A 105 7.01 -5.35 -6.45
CA ILE A 105 7.24 -6.15 -5.25
C ILE A 105 8.62 -5.85 -4.67
N GLN A 106 8.66 -5.61 -3.37
CA GLN A 106 9.89 -5.57 -2.58
C GLN A 106 9.76 -6.54 -1.42
N THR A 107 10.88 -7.12 -1.00
CA THR A 107 10.93 -8.09 0.09
C THR A 107 11.86 -7.65 1.20
N ALA A 108 11.57 -8.09 2.41
CA ALA A 108 12.42 -7.96 3.59
C ALA A 108 12.38 -9.26 4.40
N SER A 109 13.50 -9.63 5.01
CA SER A 109 13.62 -10.86 5.79
C SER A 109 13.50 -10.65 7.31
N ASN A 110 13.53 -9.41 7.76
CA ASN A 110 13.44 -9.02 9.17
C ASN A 110 12.78 -7.64 9.33
N GLY A 111 12.48 -7.27 10.58
CA GLY A 111 11.77 -6.03 10.91
C GLY A 111 12.55 -4.75 10.59
N LEU A 112 13.88 -4.76 10.73
CA LEU A 112 14.72 -3.60 10.42
C LEU A 112 14.70 -3.30 8.92
N ASP A 113 14.98 -4.31 8.10
CA ASP A 113 14.95 -4.19 6.64
C ASP A 113 13.56 -3.80 6.15
N ALA A 114 12.51 -4.37 6.76
CA ALA A 114 11.12 -4.01 6.44
C ALA A 114 10.84 -2.53 6.72
N GLY A 115 11.32 -1.98 7.84
CA GLY A 115 11.18 -0.57 8.18
C GLY A 115 11.89 0.35 7.19
N LEU A 116 13.15 0.03 6.84
CA LEU A 116 13.93 0.78 5.86
C LEU A 116 13.32 0.70 4.45
N ALA A 117 12.89 -0.49 4.06
CA ALA A 117 12.20 -0.70 2.78
C ALA A 117 10.90 0.09 2.73
N ALA A 118 10.06 0.02 3.77
CA ALA A 118 8.78 0.72 3.81
C ALA A 118 8.96 2.24 3.67
N ALA A 119 9.95 2.84 4.34
CA ALA A 119 10.22 4.27 4.30
C ALA A 119 10.51 4.78 2.87
N LYS A 120 11.28 4.02 2.09
CA LYS A 120 11.66 4.36 0.70
C LYS A 120 10.59 3.95 -0.31
N PHE A 121 10.07 2.74 -0.16
CA PHE A 121 9.17 2.10 -1.11
C PHE A 121 7.73 2.58 -1.00
N LYS A 122 7.30 3.04 0.18
CA LYS A 122 5.94 3.53 0.48
C LYS A 122 4.88 2.51 0.00
N PRO A 123 4.81 1.33 0.59
CA PRO A 123 3.96 0.23 0.09
C PRO A 123 2.47 0.57 0.20
N ASP A 124 1.70 0.13 -0.79
CA ASP A 124 0.23 0.14 -0.77
C ASP A 124 -0.32 -1.09 -0.04
N VAL A 125 0.47 -2.17 -0.04
CA VAL A 125 0.14 -3.44 0.63
C VAL A 125 1.37 -3.93 1.37
N VAL A 126 1.19 -4.36 2.61
CA VAL A 126 2.20 -5.08 3.40
C VAL A 126 1.69 -6.50 3.63
N ILE A 127 2.45 -7.50 3.18
CA ILE A 127 2.22 -8.92 3.48
C ILE A 127 3.23 -9.29 4.55
N LEU A 128 2.76 -9.56 5.77
CA LEU A 128 3.58 -9.77 6.95
C LEU A 128 3.40 -11.17 7.50
N ASN A 129 4.48 -11.96 7.55
CA ASN A 129 4.47 -13.17 8.37
C ASN A 129 4.53 -12.80 9.85
N VAL A 130 3.46 -13.08 10.58
CA VAL A 130 3.37 -12.76 12.02
C VAL A 130 4.13 -13.73 12.93
N GLY A 131 4.72 -14.79 12.37
CA GLY A 131 5.59 -15.74 13.09
C GLY A 131 7.09 -15.46 12.91
N ILE A 132 7.48 -14.23 12.53
CA ILE A 132 8.90 -13.88 12.27
C ILE A 132 9.72 -13.78 13.54
N GLU A 133 9.16 -13.26 14.61
CA GLU A 133 9.82 -12.96 15.88
C GLU A 133 9.04 -13.59 17.03
N ASP A 134 9.67 -13.72 18.20
CA ASP A 134 9.02 -14.14 19.44
C ASP A 134 8.14 -13.01 20.03
N VAL A 135 7.38 -12.35 19.15
CA VAL A 135 6.47 -11.26 19.47
C VAL A 135 5.06 -11.69 19.09
N PRO A 136 4.05 -11.45 19.96
CA PRO A 136 2.67 -11.75 19.64
C PRO A 136 2.22 -11.10 18.32
N ALA A 137 1.54 -11.87 17.48
CA ALA A 137 1.04 -11.43 16.18
C ALA A 137 0.28 -10.09 16.24
N ALA A 138 -0.59 -9.94 17.26
CA ALA A 138 -1.33 -8.72 17.51
C ALA A 138 -0.43 -7.48 17.67
N SER A 139 0.68 -7.62 18.40
CA SER A 139 1.63 -6.52 18.62
C SER A 139 2.36 -6.13 17.33
N LEU A 140 2.75 -7.11 16.51
CA LEU A 140 3.36 -6.84 15.20
C LEU A 140 2.38 -6.11 14.26
N ILE A 141 1.15 -6.58 14.18
CA ILE A 141 0.09 -5.98 13.37
C ILE A 141 -0.16 -4.54 13.81
N GLN A 142 -0.29 -4.29 15.13
CA GLN A 142 -0.50 -2.95 15.67
C GLN A 142 0.67 -2.01 15.35
N ARG A 143 1.93 -2.46 15.48
CA ARG A 143 3.11 -1.66 15.13
C ARG A 143 3.09 -1.23 13.67
N VAL A 144 2.76 -2.13 12.75
CA VAL A 144 2.65 -1.82 11.32
C VAL A 144 1.50 -0.84 11.07
N HIS A 145 0.37 -1.04 11.72
CA HIS A 145 -0.82 -0.19 11.57
C HIS A 145 -0.63 1.22 12.16
N GLN A 146 0.12 1.35 13.25
CA GLN A 146 0.39 2.63 13.92
C GLN A 146 1.55 3.40 13.28
N SER A 147 2.40 2.74 12.50
CA SER A 147 3.54 3.39 11.84
C SER A 147 3.07 4.45 10.83
N PRO A 148 3.55 5.69 10.91
CA PRO A 148 3.23 6.75 9.95
C PRO A 148 3.49 6.36 8.49
N VAL A 149 4.46 5.46 8.27
CA VAL A 149 4.88 5.02 6.94
C VAL A 149 3.95 3.97 6.35
N THR A 150 3.41 3.08 7.20
CA THR A 150 2.64 1.90 6.75
C THR A 150 1.17 1.92 7.19
N ARG A 151 0.74 2.86 8.04
CA ARG A 151 -0.66 2.95 8.53
C ARG A 151 -1.71 3.01 7.40
N HIS A 152 -1.31 3.51 6.24
CA HIS A 152 -2.15 3.61 5.05
C HIS A 152 -2.04 2.40 4.12
N ALA A 153 -1.11 1.49 4.39
CA ALA A 153 -0.97 0.27 3.64
C ALA A 153 -2.03 -0.76 4.05
N ARG A 154 -2.53 -1.51 3.10
CA ARG A 154 -3.34 -2.69 3.38
C ARG A 154 -2.46 -3.74 4.03
N LEU A 155 -2.82 -4.23 5.20
CA LEU A 155 -2.05 -5.25 5.92
C LEU A 155 -2.67 -6.63 5.73
N VAL A 156 -1.91 -7.54 5.13
CA VAL A 156 -2.22 -8.96 5.01
C VAL A 156 -1.29 -9.73 5.95
N ALA A 157 -1.83 -10.27 7.02
CA ALA A 157 -1.08 -11.11 7.94
C ALA A 157 -1.04 -12.55 7.42
N ILE A 158 0.12 -13.20 7.47
CA ILE A 158 0.29 -14.62 7.18
C ILE A 158 0.91 -15.34 8.35
N ALA A 159 0.49 -16.60 8.59
CA ALA A 159 1.03 -17.45 9.66
C ALA A 159 1.27 -18.88 9.17
N ASN A 160 2.17 -19.60 9.84
CA ASN A 160 2.43 -21.01 9.52
C ASN A 160 1.23 -21.91 9.88
N ARG A 161 0.51 -21.53 10.94
CA ARG A 161 -0.73 -22.15 11.40
C ARG A 161 -1.63 -21.04 11.93
N GLY A 162 -2.93 -21.25 11.91
CA GLY A 162 -3.85 -20.28 12.47
C GLY A 162 -5.25 -20.85 12.62
N THR A 163 -5.93 -20.42 13.65
CA THR A 163 -7.33 -20.73 13.94
C THR A 163 -8.23 -19.59 13.47
N THR A 164 -9.53 -19.81 13.55
CA THR A 164 -10.52 -18.73 13.34
C THR A 164 -10.37 -17.62 14.38
N GLU A 165 -9.90 -17.95 15.58
CA GLU A 165 -9.64 -16.99 16.65
C GLU A 165 -8.43 -16.12 16.32
N ASP A 166 -7.32 -16.70 15.85
CA ASP A 166 -6.15 -15.95 15.38
C ASP A 166 -6.52 -14.95 14.28
N ALA A 167 -7.38 -15.36 13.35
CA ALA A 167 -7.85 -14.48 12.29
C ALA A 167 -8.70 -13.29 12.83
N ARG A 168 -9.55 -13.55 13.84
CA ARG A 168 -10.34 -12.50 14.50
C ARG A 168 -9.45 -11.52 15.27
N ASP A 169 -8.45 -12.03 15.96
CA ASP A 169 -7.54 -11.19 16.75
C ASP A 169 -6.60 -10.39 15.84
N ALA A 170 -6.16 -10.96 14.74
CA ALA A 170 -5.44 -10.22 13.70
C ALA A 170 -6.29 -9.07 13.14
N ALA A 171 -7.57 -9.32 12.84
CA ALA A 171 -8.48 -8.29 12.35
C ALA A 171 -8.73 -7.17 13.39
N LYS A 172 -8.95 -7.52 14.67
CA LYS A 172 -9.08 -6.54 15.76
C LYS A 172 -7.81 -5.69 15.93
N SER A 173 -6.65 -6.26 15.64
CA SER A 173 -5.35 -5.58 15.72
C SER A 173 -5.04 -4.70 14.50
N GLY A 174 -5.88 -4.72 13.46
CA GLY A 174 -5.76 -3.87 12.27
C GLY A 174 -5.35 -4.59 10.98
N ALA A 175 -5.25 -5.94 10.96
CA ALA A 175 -5.04 -6.67 9.72
C ALA A 175 -6.32 -6.65 8.84
N ASN A 176 -6.14 -6.38 7.55
CA ASN A 176 -7.22 -6.39 6.57
C ASN A 176 -7.53 -7.80 6.05
N ALA A 177 -6.57 -8.72 6.16
CA ALA A 177 -6.74 -10.14 5.86
C ALA A 177 -5.75 -10.97 6.67
N PHE A 178 -6.12 -12.23 6.93
CA PHE A 178 -5.29 -13.22 7.59
C PHE A 178 -5.29 -14.51 6.74
N LEU A 179 -4.11 -15.01 6.41
CA LEU A 179 -3.93 -16.21 5.60
C LEU A 179 -3.00 -17.18 6.32
N THR A 180 -3.21 -18.46 6.11
CA THR A 180 -2.34 -19.53 6.66
C THR A 180 -1.57 -20.23 5.57
N LYS A 181 -0.36 -20.69 5.87
CA LYS A 181 0.41 -21.55 4.98
C LYS A 181 -0.14 -22.97 5.01
N PRO A 182 -0.18 -23.70 3.88
CA PRO A 182 0.29 -23.30 2.55
C PRO A 182 -0.62 -22.24 1.92
N LEU A 183 0.00 -21.24 1.25
CA LEU A 183 -0.73 -20.11 0.68
C LEU A 183 -1.48 -20.51 -0.59
N ASP A 184 -2.75 -20.17 -0.66
CA ASP A 184 -3.54 -20.26 -1.89
C ASP A 184 -3.32 -18.99 -2.74
N GLN A 185 -2.95 -19.19 -4.01
CA GLN A 185 -2.65 -18.09 -4.94
C GLN A 185 -3.84 -17.15 -5.15
N LYS A 186 -5.06 -17.69 -5.26
CA LYS A 186 -6.26 -16.87 -5.50
C LYS A 186 -6.62 -16.07 -4.25
N ALA A 187 -6.53 -16.68 -3.07
CA ALA A 187 -6.77 -16.03 -1.80
C ALA A 187 -5.75 -14.89 -1.57
N LEU A 188 -4.46 -15.14 -1.80
CA LEU A 188 -3.41 -14.14 -1.68
C LEU A 188 -3.60 -12.97 -2.65
N SER A 189 -3.85 -13.27 -3.92
CA SER A 189 -4.09 -12.24 -4.95
C SER A 189 -5.33 -11.40 -4.63
N ARG A 190 -6.39 -12.01 -4.10
CA ARG A 190 -7.59 -11.30 -3.65
C ARG A 190 -7.28 -10.40 -2.47
N ALA A 191 -6.58 -10.92 -1.45
CA ALA A 191 -6.19 -10.16 -0.26
C ALA A 191 -5.31 -8.95 -0.61
N ALA A 192 -4.42 -9.06 -1.60
CA ALA A 192 -3.56 -7.97 -2.06
C ALA A 192 -4.29 -6.94 -2.95
N LYS A 193 -5.41 -7.32 -3.60
CA LYS A 193 -6.17 -6.44 -4.52
C LYS A 193 -7.33 -5.69 -3.87
N ALA A 194 -7.96 -6.27 -2.85
CA ALA A 194 -9.08 -5.66 -2.15
C ALA A 194 -8.63 -4.48 -1.28
#